data_02c96f8b86b1f5549b592740f4129036
#
_entry.id   02c96f8b86b1f5549b592740f4129036
#
_cell.length_a   1.000
_cell.length_b   1.000
_cell.length_c   1.000
_cell.angle_alpha   90.00
_cell.angle_beta   90.00
_cell.angle_gamma   90.00
#
_symmetry.space_group_name_H-M   'P 1'
#
loop_
_entity.id
_entity.type
_entity.pdbx_description
1 polymer ?
#
loop_
_entity_poly.entity_id
_entity_poly.type
_entity_poly.pdbx_seq_one_letter_code
_entity_poly.pdbx_strand_id
1 'polypeptide(L)'
;MLSKVFKSEKLGYFFNKIICKVVQINNLSKYIDEQNEYVYNIAKALPNKVVNAYWINPSEENCIDKMEEFYYKNGFKIIKMHQCWTGFQIDSNNCLKIFKWAAEHKLPVFIHLLSEKEVEKFVLIANRFKDTTFIVAHMIGLDYMAERLNNRNVFFDLSAPQLYSIDILRKAVYKIGIDRLLLGSDTPFGKNNVEKVMLRLNRIHLSKEEIEMITSENIKKLLNLG
;
A
#
# COMPACT_ATOMS: atom_id res chain seq x y z
N MET A 1 -18.82 -10.86 -14.17
CA MET A 1 -18.98 -12.17 -13.50
C MET A 1 -18.02 -12.41 -12.35
N LEU A 2 -16.79 -11.89 -12.39
CA LEU A 2 -15.78 -12.01 -11.30
C LEU A 2 -16.14 -11.24 -10.00
N SER A 3 -16.98 -10.20 -10.06
CA SER A 3 -17.35 -9.38 -8.89
C SER A 3 -18.19 -10.08 -7.82
N LYS A 4 -18.71 -11.28 -8.09
CA LYS A 4 -19.48 -12.09 -7.12
C LYS A 4 -18.63 -13.12 -6.37
N VAL A 5 -17.40 -13.38 -6.80
CA VAL A 5 -16.57 -14.48 -6.30
C VAL A 5 -15.72 -14.06 -5.09
N PHE A 6 -15.35 -12.81 -4.97
CA PHE A 6 -14.42 -12.34 -3.94
C PHE A 6 -15.12 -11.66 -2.75
N LYS A 7 -16.03 -12.37 -2.08
CA LYS A 7 -16.66 -11.87 -0.83
C LYS A 7 -15.89 -12.25 0.44
N SER A 8 -14.77 -12.93 0.34
CA SER A 8 -14.01 -13.43 1.47
C SER A 8 -12.54 -13.06 1.33
N GLU A 9 -11.97 -12.41 2.34
CA GLU A 9 -10.52 -12.16 2.47
C GLU A 9 -9.68 -13.42 2.26
N LYS A 10 -10.16 -14.58 2.71
CA LYS A 10 -9.49 -15.88 2.54
C LYS A 10 -9.25 -16.24 1.07
N LEU A 11 -10.19 -15.90 0.19
CA LEU A 11 -10.00 -16.08 -1.26
C LEU A 11 -8.96 -15.11 -1.81
N GLY A 12 -8.92 -13.87 -1.34
CA GLY A 12 -7.87 -12.91 -1.68
C GLY A 12 -6.48 -13.44 -1.34
N TYR A 13 -6.28 -13.95 -0.13
CA TYR A 13 -5.03 -14.57 0.29
C TYR A 13 -4.66 -15.83 -0.51
N PHE A 14 -5.63 -16.63 -0.91
CA PHE A 14 -5.40 -17.79 -1.77
C PHE A 14 -4.88 -17.39 -3.16
N PHE A 15 -5.49 -16.39 -3.78
CA PHE A 15 -5.04 -15.85 -5.07
C PHE A 15 -3.67 -15.19 -4.96
N ASN A 16 -3.41 -14.45 -3.89
CA ASN A 16 -2.08 -13.89 -3.63
C ASN A 16 -0.99 -14.99 -3.64
N LYS A 17 -1.25 -16.13 -3.00
CA LYS A 17 -0.30 -17.26 -3.00
C LYS A 17 -0.04 -17.82 -4.41
N ILE A 18 -1.07 -17.88 -5.27
CA ILE A 18 -0.91 -18.33 -6.66
C ILE A 18 -0.09 -17.30 -7.44
N ILE A 19 -0.42 -16.02 -7.35
CA ILE A 19 0.32 -14.93 -8.00
C ILE A 19 1.78 -14.94 -7.56
N CYS A 20 2.04 -15.08 -6.26
CA CYS A 20 3.40 -15.16 -5.72
C CYS A 20 4.21 -16.29 -6.37
N LYS A 21 3.64 -17.48 -6.51
CA LYS A 21 4.34 -18.59 -7.16
C LYS A 21 4.68 -18.28 -8.61
N VAL A 22 3.73 -17.70 -9.36
CA VAL A 22 3.97 -17.34 -10.78
C VAL A 22 5.05 -16.27 -10.90
N VAL A 23 5.02 -15.26 -10.05
CA VAL A 23 6.01 -14.16 -10.04
C VAL A 23 7.41 -14.66 -9.67
N GLN A 24 7.50 -15.53 -8.65
CA GLN A 24 8.77 -16.12 -8.20
C GLN A 24 9.38 -17.05 -9.23
N ILE A 25 8.57 -17.90 -9.89
CA ILE A 25 9.04 -18.79 -10.97
C ILE A 25 9.65 -17.98 -12.11
N ASN A 26 9.06 -16.83 -12.46
CA ASN A 26 9.55 -15.98 -13.55
C ASN A 26 10.65 -14.99 -13.11
N ASN A 27 11.05 -14.99 -11.83
CA ASN A 27 12.08 -14.10 -11.27
C ASN A 27 11.88 -12.62 -11.66
N LEU A 28 10.67 -12.14 -11.54
CA LEU A 28 10.32 -10.76 -11.95
C LEU A 28 10.93 -9.69 -11.04
N SER A 29 11.38 -10.05 -9.85
CA SER A 29 12.04 -9.13 -8.93
C SER A 29 13.34 -8.53 -9.48
N LYS A 30 14.00 -9.21 -10.43
CA LYS A 30 15.22 -8.71 -11.09
C LYS A 30 15.03 -7.40 -11.87
N TYR A 31 13.80 -7.04 -12.21
CA TYR A 31 13.49 -5.82 -12.95
C TYR A 31 13.16 -4.62 -12.04
N ILE A 32 13.22 -4.78 -10.71
CA ILE A 32 12.81 -3.72 -9.77
C ILE A 32 13.66 -2.45 -9.94
N ASP A 33 14.97 -2.59 -10.10
CA ASP A 33 15.87 -1.44 -10.25
C ASP A 33 15.57 -0.67 -11.55
N GLU A 34 15.35 -1.38 -12.65
CA GLU A 34 14.94 -0.77 -13.93
C GLU A 34 13.58 -0.06 -13.82
N GLN A 35 12.63 -0.64 -13.07
CA GLN A 35 11.32 -0.04 -12.85
C GLN A 35 11.41 1.23 -11.98
N ASN A 36 12.28 1.25 -10.99
CA ASN A 36 12.52 2.44 -10.17
C ASN A 36 13.07 3.60 -11.02
N GLU A 37 14.06 3.33 -11.89
CA GLU A 37 14.60 4.33 -12.81
C GLU A 37 13.55 4.79 -13.83
N TYR A 38 12.73 3.88 -14.36
CA TYR A 38 11.66 4.22 -15.30
C TYR A 38 10.62 5.16 -14.67
N VAL A 39 10.13 4.83 -13.48
CA VAL A 39 9.14 5.65 -12.75
C VAL A 39 9.72 7.00 -12.35
N TYR A 40 10.98 7.04 -11.93
CA TYR A 40 11.68 8.29 -11.65
C TYR A 40 11.75 9.21 -12.87
N ASN A 41 12.11 8.67 -14.04
CA ASN A 41 12.17 9.44 -15.26
C ASN A 41 10.81 10.02 -15.67
N ILE A 42 9.72 9.27 -15.49
CA ILE A 42 8.36 9.78 -15.68
C ILE A 42 8.05 10.93 -14.69
N ALA A 43 8.35 10.73 -13.41
CA ALA A 43 8.10 11.76 -12.40
C ALA A 43 8.92 13.03 -12.66
N LYS A 44 10.16 12.88 -13.10
CA LYS A 44 11.02 14.01 -13.51
C LYS A 44 10.47 14.75 -14.73
N ALA A 45 9.89 14.04 -15.69
CA ALA A 45 9.26 14.65 -16.88
C ALA A 45 7.91 15.30 -16.56
N LEU A 46 7.21 14.87 -15.49
CA LEU A 46 5.87 15.32 -15.12
C LEU A 46 5.81 15.71 -13.63
N PRO A 47 6.63 16.66 -13.15
CA PRO A 47 6.85 16.92 -11.72
C PRO A 47 5.59 17.37 -10.98
N ASN A 48 4.63 17.99 -11.68
CA ASN A 48 3.36 18.46 -11.09
C ASN A 48 2.22 17.44 -11.19
N LYS A 49 2.47 16.25 -11.76
CA LYS A 49 1.44 15.23 -12.01
C LYS A 49 1.79 13.87 -11.45
N VAL A 50 3.07 13.56 -11.32
CA VAL A 50 3.55 12.24 -10.92
C VAL A 50 4.50 12.36 -9.73
N VAL A 51 4.21 11.62 -8.70
CA VAL A 51 5.08 11.41 -7.54
C VAL A 51 5.62 9.98 -7.62
N ASN A 52 6.94 9.81 -7.60
CA ASN A 52 7.53 8.48 -7.67
C ASN A 52 7.57 7.79 -6.29
N ALA A 53 7.30 6.49 -6.32
CA ALA A 53 7.59 5.57 -5.24
C ALA A 53 8.85 4.76 -5.59
N TYR A 54 9.68 4.50 -4.59
CA TYR A 54 10.79 3.56 -4.72
C TYR A 54 10.33 2.16 -4.30
N TRP A 55 10.42 1.21 -5.20
CA TRP A 55 10.12 -0.18 -4.91
C TRP A 55 11.37 -0.87 -4.37
N ILE A 56 11.33 -1.31 -3.12
CA ILE A 56 12.44 -2.00 -2.47
C ILE A 56 12.19 -3.51 -2.41
N ASN A 57 13.25 -4.30 -2.57
CA ASN A 57 13.27 -5.73 -2.31
C ASN A 57 13.97 -6.03 -0.98
N PRO A 58 13.25 -6.21 0.14
CA PRO A 58 13.87 -6.48 1.45
C PRO A 58 14.61 -7.81 1.55
N SER A 59 14.47 -8.70 0.55
CA SER A 59 15.19 -9.98 0.52
C SER A 59 16.63 -9.84 0.02
N GLU A 60 17.01 -8.71 -0.57
CA GLU A 60 18.37 -8.41 -0.97
C GLU A 60 19.20 -7.90 0.20
N GLU A 61 20.44 -8.36 0.32
CA GLU A 61 21.33 -8.00 1.42
C GLU A 61 21.65 -6.51 1.44
N ASN A 62 21.88 -5.92 0.27
CA ASN A 62 22.23 -4.50 0.08
C ASN A 62 21.05 -3.59 -0.25
N CYS A 63 19.80 -4.03 0.04
CA CYS A 63 18.59 -3.30 -0.36
C CYS A 63 18.52 -1.88 0.25
N ILE A 64 19.06 -1.69 1.45
CA ILE A 64 19.05 -0.39 2.14
C ILE A 64 20.05 0.55 1.49
N ASP A 65 21.28 0.10 1.22
CA ASP A 65 22.30 0.91 0.59
C ASP A 65 21.86 1.40 -0.80
N LYS A 66 21.24 0.51 -1.60
CA LYS A 66 20.63 0.85 -2.89
C LYS A 66 19.51 1.90 -2.74
N MET A 67 18.64 1.73 -1.75
CA MET A 67 17.55 2.66 -1.48
C MET A 67 18.07 4.04 -1.09
N GLU A 68 19.08 4.10 -0.21
CA GLU A 68 19.71 5.34 0.22
C GLU A 68 20.43 6.05 -0.92
N GLU A 69 21.22 5.31 -1.71
CA GLU A 69 21.90 5.87 -2.89
C GLU A 69 20.87 6.48 -3.86
N PHE A 70 19.78 5.74 -4.14
CA PHE A 70 18.71 6.23 -5.02
C PHE A 70 18.02 7.47 -4.44
N TYR A 71 17.77 7.48 -3.13
CA TYR A 71 17.09 8.59 -2.45
C TYR A 71 17.94 9.89 -2.53
N TYR A 72 19.21 9.81 -2.20
CA TYR A 72 20.10 10.99 -2.23
C TYR A 72 20.38 11.49 -3.64
N LYS A 73 20.39 10.60 -4.63
CA LYS A 73 20.62 10.96 -6.03
C LYS A 73 19.38 11.52 -6.72
N ASN A 74 18.24 10.89 -6.53
CA ASN A 74 17.03 11.06 -7.33
C ASN A 74 15.83 11.57 -6.51
N GLY A 75 15.76 11.21 -5.25
CA GLY A 75 14.59 11.42 -4.41
C GLY A 75 13.41 10.51 -4.74
N PHE A 76 12.57 10.29 -3.75
CA PHE A 76 11.23 9.68 -3.87
C PHE A 76 10.37 10.09 -2.68
N LYS A 77 9.06 9.83 -2.76
CA LYS A 77 8.10 10.24 -1.72
C LYS A 77 7.44 9.07 -1.00
N ILE A 78 7.57 7.85 -1.51
CA ILE A 78 6.94 6.64 -0.97
C ILE A 78 7.91 5.49 -1.10
N ILE A 79 8.00 4.63 -0.09
CA ILE A 79 8.68 3.32 -0.18
C ILE A 79 7.63 2.26 -0.50
N LYS A 80 7.77 1.53 -1.60
CA LYS A 80 6.87 0.44 -1.98
C LYS A 80 7.47 -0.90 -1.60
N MET A 81 6.68 -1.72 -0.89
CA MET A 81 7.02 -3.11 -0.52
C MET A 81 5.91 -4.05 -0.97
N HIS A 82 6.25 -5.18 -1.59
CA HIS A 82 5.26 -6.11 -2.13
C HIS A 82 5.64 -7.57 -1.91
N GLN A 83 5.08 -8.20 -0.89
CA GLN A 83 5.45 -9.57 -0.50
C GLN A 83 5.23 -10.63 -1.59
N CYS A 84 4.23 -10.46 -2.45
CA CYS A 84 4.02 -11.41 -3.56
C CYS A 84 5.14 -11.39 -4.59
N TRP A 85 5.85 -10.26 -4.76
CA TRP A 85 6.90 -10.12 -5.76
C TRP A 85 8.29 -10.49 -5.22
N THR A 86 8.55 -10.20 -3.97
CA THR A 86 9.90 -10.29 -3.41
C THR A 86 10.04 -11.29 -2.26
N GLY A 87 8.92 -11.88 -1.79
CA GLY A 87 8.92 -13.04 -0.89
C GLY A 87 9.49 -12.80 0.52
N PHE A 88 9.61 -11.55 0.97
CA PHE A 88 10.16 -11.23 2.29
C PHE A 88 9.17 -11.49 3.44
N GLN A 89 9.70 -11.66 4.64
CA GLN A 89 8.93 -11.65 5.87
C GLN A 89 8.89 -10.22 6.44
N ILE A 90 7.70 -9.77 6.88
CA ILE A 90 7.51 -8.39 7.35
C ILE A 90 8.33 -8.05 8.61
N ASP A 91 8.68 -9.06 9.40
CA ASP A 91 9.47 -8.96 10.61
C ASP A 91 10.99 -9.23 10.39
N SER A 92 11.45 -9.30 9.14
CA SER A 92 12.87 -9.45 8.83
C SER A 92 13.69 -8.22 9.22
N ASN A 93 14.97 -8.43 9.51
CA ASN A 93 15.88 -7.35 9.89
C ASN A 93 15.89 -6.18 8.91
N ASN A 94 15.90 -6.47 7.60
CA ASN A 94 15.85 -5.42 6.58
C ASN A 94 14.56 -4.63 6.64
N CYS A 95 13.39 -5.30 6.83
CA CYS A 95 12.13 -4.60 7.00
C CYS A 95 12.14 -3.64 8.20
N LEU A 96 12.64 -4.11 9.35
CA LEU A 96 12.72 -3.27 10.55
C LEU A 96 13.65 -2.06 10.38
N LYS A 97 14.77 -2.23 9.67
CA LYS A 97 15.67 -1.12 9.31
C LYS A 97 15.00 -0.13 8.34
N ILE A 98 14.29 -0.64 7.31
CA ILE A 98 13.53 0.19 6.37
C ILE A 98 12.47 1.01 7.11
N PHE A 99 11.73 0.43 8.05
CA PHE A 99 10.71 1.15 8.82
C PHE A 99 11.31 2.27 9.67
N LYS A 100 12.45 2.00 10.32
CA LYS A 100 13.18 3.03 11.07
C LYS A 100 13.64 4.16 10.15
N TRP A 101 14.28 3.83 9.05
CA TRP A 101 14.75 4.79 8.05
C TRP A 101 13.60 5.65 7.48
N ALA A 102 12.46 5.01 7.17
CA ALA A 102 11.27 5.68 6.69
C ALA A 102 10.72 6.72 7.70
N ALA A 103 10.73 6.38 9.00
CA ALA A 103 10.34 7.31 10.06
C ALA A 103 11.28 8.53 10.12
N GLU A 104 12.59 8.29 10.11
CA GLU A 104 13.62 9.35 10.14
C GLU A 104 13.49 10.33 8.96
N HIS A 105 13.10 9.83 7.78
CA HIS A 105 12.91 10.62 6.56
C HIS A 105 11.46 11.08 6.35
N LYS A 106 10.54 10.74 7.25
CA LYS A 106 9.10 11.06 7.16
C LYS A 106 8.45 10.60 5.85
N LEU A 107 8.86 9.42 5.38
CA LEU A 107 8.35 8.80 4.16
C LEU A 107 7.37 7.66 4.51
N PRO A 108 6.18 7.60 3.89
CA PRO A 108 5.27 6.48 4.11
C PRO A 108 5.77 5.20 3.41
N VAL A 109 5.49 4.08 4.05
CA VAL A 109 5.74 2.74 3.52
C VAL A 109 4.43 2.17 2.98
N PHE A 110 4.32 2.07 1.67
CA PHE A 110 3.18 1.42 1.00
C PHE A 110 3.44 -0.08 0.89
N ILE A 111 2.62 -0.89 1.55
CA ILE A 111 2.85 -2.32 1.70
C ILE A 111 1.69 -3.17 1.20
N HIS A 112 2.01 -4.19 0.40
CA HIS A 112 1.08 -5.27 0.04
C HIS A 112 1.41 -6.52 0.86
N LEU A 113 0.52 -6.89 1.79
CA LEU A 113 0.65 -8.05 2.67
C LEU A 113 0.14 -9.32 1.97
N LEU A 114 0.87 -10.43 2.18
CA LEU A 114 0.63 -11.68 1.48
C LEU A 114 -0.48 -12.54 2.10
N SER A 115 -0.57 -12.56 3.42
CA SER A 115 -1.38 -13.54 4.15
C SER A 115 -1.86 -13.02 5.49
N GLU A 116 -2.84 -13.72 6.06
CA GLU A 116 -3.38 -13.48 7.40
C GLU A 116 -2.27 -13.44 8.48
N LYS A 117 -1.33 -14.39 8.42
CA LYS A 117 -0.17 -14.44 9.32
C LYS A 117 0.72 -13.19 9.20
N GLU A 118 0.92 -12.67 7.98
CA GLU A 118 1.69 -11.44 7.78
C GLU A 118 0.92 -10.20 8.24
N VAL A 119 -0.41 -10.20 8.17
CA VAL A 119 -1.26 -9.17 8.76
C VAL A 119 -1.13 -9.15 10.28
N GLU A 120 -1.15 -10.32 10.94
CA GLU A 120 -0.96 -10.43 12.39
C GLU A 120 0.39 -9.86 12.83
N LYS A 121 1.48 -10.24 12.16
CA LYS A 121 2.81 -9.70 12.41
C LYS A 121 2.88 -8.19 12.15
N PHE A 122 2.25 -7.73 11.07
CA PHE A 122 2.23 -6.31 10.72
C PHE A 122 1.57 -5.45 11.81
N VAL A 123 0.49 -5.91 12.44
CA VAL A 123 -0.15 -5.19 13.55
C VAL A 123 0.82 -4.97 14.71
N LEU A 124 1.60 -5.99 15.07
CA LEU A 124 2.61 -5.87 16.13
C LEU A 124 3.70 -4.84 15.75
N ILE A 125 4.12 -4.87 14.48
CA ILE A 125 5.10 -3.93 13.94
C ILE A 125 4.54 -2.50 13.92
N ALA A 126 3.35 -2.29 13.37
CA ALA A 126 2.74 -0.97 13.29
C ALA A 126 2.51 -0.34 14.67
N ASN A 127 2.14 -1.16 15.65
CA ASN A 127 2.00 -0.71 17.05
C ASN A 127 3.34 -0.36 17.72
N ARG A 128 4.43 -1.01 17.30
CA ARG A 128 5.80 -0.73 17.80
C ARG A 128 6.43 0.48 17.11
N PHE A 129 6.27 0.59 15.79
CA PHE A 129 6.86 1.64 14.94
C PHE A 129 5.88 2.81 14.78
N LYS A 130 5.61 3.53 15.86
CA LYS A 130 4.58 4.59 15.92
C LYS A 130 4.88 5.78 15.02
N ASP A 131 6.17 6.05 14.78
CA ASP A 131 6.64 7.19 13.98
C ASP A 131 6.74 6.84 12.48
N THR A 132 6.61 5.55 12.12
CA THR A 132 6.56 5.11 10.73
C THR A 132 5.12 5.17 10.24
N THR A 133 4.89 5.88 9.14
CA THR A 133 3.59 5.88 8.47
C THR A 133 3.50 4.72 7.49
N PHE A 134 2.43 3.94 7.59
CA PHE A 134 2.16 2.81 6.70
C PHE A 134 0.91 3.05 5.85
N ILE A 135 0.93 2.58 4.61
CA ILE A 135 -0.24 2.50 3.73
C ILE A 135 -0.43 1.02 3.37
N VAL A 136 -1.54 0.44 3.77
CA VAL A 136 -1.87 -0.97 3.48
C VAL A 136 -2.68 -1.05 2.19
N ALA A 137 -2.18 -1.81 1.21
CA ALA A 137 -2.83 -2.00 -0.07
C ALA A 137 -4.17 -2.73 0.05
N HIS A 138 -5.17 -2.30 -0.73
CA HIS A 138 -6.45 -2.98 -0.96
C HIS A 138 -7.29 -3.27 0.29
N MET A 139 -7.05 -2.55 1.38
CA MET A 139 -7.67 -2.83 2.69
C MET A 139 -7.45 -4.27 3.19
N ILE A 140 -6.36 -4.93 2.75
CA ILE A 140 -6.03 -6.28 3.22
C ILE A 140 -5.91 -6.29 4.74
N GLY A 141 -6.60 -7.22 5.41
CA GLY A 141 -6.54 -7.38 6.85
C GLY A 141 -7.26 -6.31 7.65
N LEU A 142 -8.10 -5.46 7.02
CA LEU A 142 -8.79 -4.37 7.70
C LEU A 142 -9.56 -4.84 8.94
N ASP A 143 -10.31 -5.93 8.83
CA ASP A 143 -11.13 -6.44 9.93
C ASP A 143 -10.29 -6.77 11.17
N TYR A 144 -9.15 -7.38 10.98
CA TYR A 144 -8.22 -7.70 12.05
C TYR A 144 -7.52 -6.46 12.61
N MET A 145 -7.07 -5.58 11.71
CA MET A 145 -6.33 -4.35 12.06
C MET A 145 -7.21 -3.33 12.79
N ALA A 146 -8.46 -3.15 12.35
CA ALA A 146 -9.37 -2.16 12.91
C ALA A 146 -9.63 -2.29 14.42
N GLU A 147 -9.41 -3.48 14.96
CA GLU A 147 -9.64 -3.79 16.38
C GLU A 147 -8.35 -3.88 17.20
N ARG A 148 -7.17 -3.89 16.53
CA ARG A 148 -5.89 -4.18 17.18
C ARG A 148 -4.82 -3.12 16.97
N LEU A 149 -5.03 -2.19 16.07
CA LEU A 149 -4.14 -1.03 15.90
C LEU A 149 -4.36 -0.04 17.04
N ASN A 150 -3.29 0.28 17.75
CA ASN A 150 -3.30 1.19 18.88
C ASN A 150 -2.90 2.63 18.50
N ASN A 151 -2.49 2.83 17.25
CA ASN A 151 -1.98 4.10 16.72
C ASN A 151 -2.71 4.49 15.44
N ARG A 152 -2.53 5.74 15.03
CA ARG A 152 -3.13 6.30 13.80
C ARG A 152 -2.15 6.37 12.61
N ASN A 153 -1.05 5.65 12.68
CA ASN A 153 0.03 5.65 11.68
C ASN A 153 -0.23 4.70 10.49
N VAL A 154 -1.38 4.02 10.43
CA VAL A 154 -1.75 3.12 9.34
C VAL A 154 -2.89 3.70 8.53
N PHE A 155 -2.66 3.88 7.25
CA PHE A 155 -3.61 4.29 6.23
C PHE A 155 -4.00 3.10 5.37
N PHE A 156 -5.15 3.18 4.69
CA PHE A 156 -5.66 2.10 3.85
C PHE A 156 -5.98 2.60 2.45
N ASP A 157 -5.41 1.92 1.46
CA ASP A 157 -5.67 2.15 0.06
C ASP A 157 -6.93 1.40 -0.40
N LEU A 158 -7.85 2.11 -1.05
CA LEU A 158 -9.14 1.61 -1.54
C LEU A 158 -9.06 0.99 -2.94
N SER A 159 -7.87 0.82 -3.50
CA SER A 159 -7.71 0.19 -4.81
C SER A 159 -8.20 -1.27 -4.80
N ALA A 160 -8.36 -1.86 -5.98
CA ALA A 160 -8.86 -3.22 -6.15
C ALA A 160 -10.24 -3.49 -5.47
N PRO A 161 -11.29 -2.71 -5.78
CA PRO A 161 -12.59 -2.82 -5.12
C PRO A 161 -13.26 -4.19 -5.25
N GLN A 162 -12.79 -5.07 -6.13
CA GLN A 162 -13.22 -6.45 -6.24
C GLN A 162 -12.83 -7.32 -5.04
N LEU A 163 -11.83 -6.91 -4.24
CA LEU A 163 -11.30 -7.69 -3.12
C LEU A 163 -12.04 -7.44 -1.80
N TYR A 164 -12.87 -6.40 -1.71
CA TYR A 164 -13.62 -6.09 -0.49
C TYR A 164 -15.10 -5.75 -0.76
N SER A 165 -15.95 -5.97 0.23
CA SER A 165 -17.36 -5.65 0.16
C SER A 165 -17.64 -4.19 0.53
N ILE A 166 -18.87 -3.72 0.26
CA ILE A 166 -19.32 -2.40 0.69
C ILE A 166 -19.40 -2.29 2.23
N ASP A 167 -19.63 -3.42 2.91
CA ASP A 167 -19.69 -3.44 4.38
C ASP A 167 -18.31 -3.30 5.00
N ILE A 168 -17.28 -3.86 4.36
CA ILE A 168 -15.87 -3.60 4.73
C ILE A 168 -15.55 -2.12 4.55
N LEU A 169 -16.01 -1.50 3.47
CA LEU A 169 -15.79 -0.06 3.26
C LEU A 169 -16.51 0.77 4.36
N ARG A 170 -17.75 0.44 4.72
CA ARG A 170 -18.46 1.08 5.84
C ARG A 170 -17.71 0.90 7.18
N LYS A 171 -17.19 -0.29 7.42
CA LYS A 171 -16.38 -0.57 8.61
C LYS A 171 -15.09 0.25 8.60
N ALA A 172 -14.44 0.39 7.46
CA ALA A 172 -13.26 1.23 7.32
C ALA A 172 -13.57 2.70 7.68
N VAL A 173 -14.63 3.28 7.13
CA VAL A 173 -15.07 4.63 7.46
C VAL A 173 -15.35 4.79 8.96
N TYR A 174 -16.06 3.84 9.56
CA TYR A 174 -16.46 3.93 10.96
C TYR A 174 -15.31 3.67 11.97
N LYS A 175 -14.47 2.65 11.73
CA LYS A 175 -13.43 2.21 12.68
C LYS A 175 -12.08 2.88 12.44
N ILE A 176 -11.71 3.06 11.18
CA ILE A 176 -10.43 3.65 10.79
C ILE A 176 -10.53 5.18 10.74
N GLY A 177 -11.62 5.69 10.16
CA GLY A 177 -11.84 7.11 9.91
C GLY A 177 -11.47 7.51 8.48
N ILE A 178 -12.21 8.49 7.96
CA ILE A 178 -12.09 8.99 6.59
C ILE A 178 -10.69 9.54 6.32
N ASP A 179 -10.09 10.19 7.30
CA ASP A 179 -8.77 10.82 7.24
C ASP A 179 -7.60 9.84 7.04
N ARG A 180 -7.86 8.53 7.08
CA ARG A 180 -6.86 7.47 6.86
C ARG A 180 -7.20 6.56 5.67
N LEU A 181 -8.16 6.94 4.84
CA LEU A 181 -8.51 6.23 3.61
C LEU A 181 -7.96 6.99 2.40
N LEU A 182 -7.42 6.24 1.43
CA LEU A 182 -6.77 6.79 0.25
C LEU A 182 -7.35 6.15 -1.01
N LEU A 183 -7.65 6.96 -2.03
CA LEU A 183 -8.04 6.44 -3.34
C LEU A 183 -6.83 5.85 -4.06
N GLY A 184 -6.97 4.65 -4.62
CA GLY A 184 -6.01 4.01 -5.50
C GLY A 184 -6.69 3.35 -6.70
N SER A 185 -5.91 3.10 -7.76
CA SER A 185 -6.39 2.47 -8.98
C SER A 185 -6.01 1.00 -9.12
N ASP A 186 -4.86 0.62 -8.56
CA ASP A 186 -4.22 -0.69 -8.79
C ASP A 186 -3.99 -0.98 -10.29
N THR A 187 -3.72 0.07 -11.09
CA THR A 187 -3.42 -0.07 -12.51
C THR A 187 -2.08 -0.78 -12.72
N PRO A 188 -1.96 -1.76 -13.64
CA PRO A 188 -2.96 -2.16 -14.65
C PRO A 188 -3.93 -3.27 -14.21
N PHE A 189 -3.96 -3.64 -12.93
CA PHE A 189 -4.76 -4.73 -12.40
C PHE A 189 -6.21 -4.28 -12.12
N GLY A 190 -7.14 -4.75 -12.94
CA GLY A 190 -8.57 -4.42 -12.84
C GLY A 190 -8.99 -3.21 -13.67
N LYS A 191 -10.12 -3.40 -14.35
CA LYS A 191 -10.70 -2.37 -15.24
C LYS A 191 -11.60 -1.44 -14.44
N ASN A 192 -11.45 -0.13 -14.64
CA ASN A 192 -12.30 0.91 -14.06
C ASN A 192 -12.36 0.87 -12.51
N ASN A 193 -11.23 0.58 -11.85
CA ASN A 193 -11.22 0.47 -10.39
C ASN A 193 -11.56 1.81 -9.71
N VAL A 194 -11.02 2.92 -10.19
CA VAL A 194 -11.33 4.26 -9.64
C VAL A 194 -12.83 4.55 -9.68
N GLU A 195 -13.46 4.34 -10.85
CA GLU A 195 -14.90 4.53 -11.01
C GLU A 195 -15.72 3.65 -10.06
N LYS A 196 -15.31 2.40 -9.89
CA LYS A 196 -15.97 1.46 -8.96
C LYS A 196 -15.82 1.89 -7.50
N VAL A 197 -14.67 2.42 -7.11
CA VAL A 197 -14.45 2.97 -5.77
C VAL A 197 -15.35 4.20 -5.58
N MET A 198 -15.37 5.14 -6.52
CA MET A 198 -16.22 6.33 -6.47
C MET A 198 -17.71 5.97 -6.34
N LEU A 199 -18.19 5.00 -7.13
CA LEU A 199 -19.57 4.50 -7.02
C LEU A 199 -19.87 3.92 -5.63
N ARG A 200 -18.90 3.27 -4.97
CA ARG A 200 -19.07 2.73 -3.62
C ARG A 200 -19.09 3.81 -2.55
N LEU A 201 -18.19 4.81 -2.65
CA LEU A 201 -18.17 5.96 -1.76
C LEU A 201 -19.51 6.71 -1.79
N ASN A 202 -20.07 6.94 -3.00
CA ASN A 202 -21.39 7.54 -3.16
C ASN A 202 -22.51 6.68 -2.53
N ARG A 203 -22.43 5.35 -2.62
CA ARG A 203 -23.45 4.42 -2.05
C ARG A 203 -23.47 4.36 -0.53
N ILE A 204 -22.40 4.76 0.14
CA ILE A 204 -22.34 4.81 1.60
C ILE A 204 -22.68 6.18 2.17
N HIS A 205 -23.15 7.09 1.31
CA HIS A 205 -23.66 8.42 1.64
C HIS A 205 -22.63 9.35 2.34
N LEU A 206 -21.38 9.32 1.88
CA LEU A 206 -20.37 10.30 2.29
C LEU A 206 -20.69 11.68 1.70
N SER A 207 -20.35 12.75 2.44
CA SER A 207 -20.42 14.11 1.92
C SER A 207 -19.38 14.34 0.81
N LYS A 208 -19.52 15.46 0.09
CA LYS A 208 -18.54 15.82 -0.95
C LYS A 208 -17.15 16.06 -0.35
N GLU A 209 -17.10 16.71 0.79
CA GLU A 209 -15.88 17.01 1.53
C GLU A 209 -15.19 15.71 1.99
N GLU A 210 -15.96 14.74 2.48
CA GLU A 210 -15.44 13.43 2.88
C GLU A 210 -14.89 12.64 1.70
N ILE A 211 -15.56 12.70 0.54
CA ILE A 211 -15.06 12.10 -0.69
C ILE A 211 -13.77 12.80 -1.14
N GLU A 212 -13.70 14.12 -1.09
CA GLU A 212 -12.51 14.90 -1.44
C GLU A 212 -11.31 14.56 -0.52
N MET A 213 -11.55 14.40 0.78
CA MET A 213 -10.53 13.91 1.70
C MET A 213 -9.92 12.58 1.23
N ILE A 214 -10.76 11.58 0.92
CA ILE A 214 -10.30 10.25 0.49
C ILE A 214 -9.59 10.30 -0.87
N THR A 215 -10.09 11.11 -1.79
CA THR A 215 -9.63 11.12 -3.19
C THR A 215 -8.41 12.00 -3.43
N SER A 216 -8.15 12.97 -2.55
CA SER A 216 -7.13 13.99 -2.77
C SER A 216 -6.41 14.42 -1.49
N GLU A 217 -7.14 15.00 -0.52
CA GLU A 217 -6.52 15.77 0.55
C GLU A 217 -5.68 14.91 1.51
N ASN A 218 -6.12 13.68 1.81
CA ASN A 218 -5.37 12.78 2.69
C ASN A 218 -3.99 12.45 2.12
N ILE A 219 -3.89 12.11 0.82
CA ILE A 219 -2.61 11.79 0.21
C ILE A 219 -1.72 13.03 0.05
N LYS A 220 -2.29 14.19 -0.28
CA LYS A 220 -1.53 15.45 -0.33
C LYS A 220 -0.90 15.76 1.02
N LYS A 221 -1.70 15.70 2.10
CA LYS A 221 -1.23 15.93 3.46
C LYS A 221 -0.15 14.91 3.84
N LEU A 222 -0.37 13.63 3.52
CA LEU A 222 0.56 12.56 3.85
C LEU A 222 1.92 12.73 3.18
N LEU A 223 1.95 13.23 1.93
CA LEU A 223 3.16 13.41 1.14
C LEU A 223 3.73 14.84 1.20
N ASN A 224 3.12 15.73 2.00
CA ASN A 224 3.46 17.17 2.07
C ASN A 224 3.49 17.80 0.66
N LEU A 225 2.40 17.57 -0.10
CA LEU A 225 2.17 18.20 -1.39
C LEU A 225 1.30 19.43 -1.16
N GLY A 226 1.92 20.59 -1.18
CA GLY A 226 1.26 21.89 -1.06
C GLY A 226 0.87 22.47 -2.39
#